data_d084e4b3e537f3473ac642cefda0cbbe
#
_entry.id   d084e4b3e537f3473ac642cefda0cbbe
#
_cell.length_a   1.000
_cell.length_b   1.000
_cell.length_c   1.000
_cell.angle_alpha   90.00
_cell.angle_beta   90.00
_cell.angle_gamma   90.00
#
_symmetry.space_group_name_H-M   'P 1'
#
loop_
_entity.id
_entity.type
_entity.pdbx_description
1 polymer ?
#
loop_
_entity_poly.entity_id
_entity_poly.type
_entity_poly.pdbx_seq_one_letter_code
_entity_poly.pdbx_strand_id
1 'polypeptide(L)'
;MDTDGDGEIDQFGEYGYTWQNALSSNGQALYDEESMKCTLQKQDVYSAIEFVRQLNRLNRNQNVTSELFDKGKVAFCPMMFSEYRTYKPYPWSVKKYSSFEWDCLPMPAGPSGNNVSQMDSLLCGISKMSSKKKMAWEFLKLLCYDETTQESLFKYSQGVSVLKNVSTSKNVTKYIQEDAPLDSNYNLDFFDDMMEQAITIKKLDGYDQLYSMADSEIRRVIDTNEDIELAMQNLNDELNILLEKQ
;
A
#
# COMPACT_ATOMS: atom_id res chain seq x y z
N MET A 1 -14.95 -19.55 -2.00
CA MET A 1 -16.09 -20.27 -1.43
C MET A 1 -17.10 -20.43 -2.54
N ASP A 2 -17.57 -21.66 -2.75
CA ASP A 2 -18.69 -21.95 -3.64
C ASP A 2 -19.98 -21.77 -2.82
N THR A 3 -20.83 -20.85 -3.22
CA THR A 3 -22.04 -20.46 -2.44
C THR A 3 -23.32 -21.05 -3.01
N ASP A 4 -23.32 -21.49 -4.26
CA ASP A 4 -24.47 -22.07 -4.93
C ASP A 4 -24.33 -23.56 -5.26
N GLY A 5 -23.16 -24.14 -5.06
CA GLY A 5 -22.88 -25.58 -5.19
C GLY A 5 -22.62 -26.05 -6.62
N ASP A 6 -22.29 -25.14 -7.54
CA ASP A 6 -22.00 -25.47 -8.94
C ASP A 6 -20.56 -25.95 -9.18
N GLY A 7 -19.70 -25.88 -8.13
CA GLY A 7 -18.28 -26.30 -8.16
C GLY A 7 -17.31 -25.17 -8.50
N GLU A 8 -17.80 -23.97 -8.80
CA GLU A 8 -16.97 -22.79 -9.04
C GLU A 8 -16.85 -21.93 -7.76
N ILE A 9 -15.85 -21.06 -7.71
CA ILE A 9 -15.69 -20.14 -6.58
C ILE A 9 -16.45 -18.85 -6.85
N ASP A 10 -17.43 -18.56 -6.00
CA ASP A 10 -18.22 -17.31 -6.03
C ASP A 10 -17.64 -16.19 -5.18
N GLN A 11 -16.98 -16.54 -4.08
CA GLN A 11 -16.46 -15.60 -3.11
C GLN A 11 -15.01 -15.92 -2.77
N PHE A 12 -14.20 -14.87 -2.72
CA PHE A 12 -12.76 -14.91 -2.46
C PHE A 12 -12.45 -14.26 -1.11
N GLY A 13 -11.36 -14.71 -0.48
CA GLY A 13 -10.90 -14.15 0.79
C GLY A 13 -10.26 -12.79 0.62
N GLU A 14 -9.41 -12.63 -0.38
CA GLU A 14 -8.66 -11.41 -0.60
C GLU A 14 -8.40 -11.12 -2.07
N TYR A 15 -8.07 -9.85 -2.35
CA TYR A 15 -7.56 -9.36 -3.63
C TYR A 15 -6.46 -8.34 -3.40
N GLY A 16 -5.33 -8.51 -4.06
CA GLY A 16 -4.29 -7.49 -4.14
C GLY A 16 -3.32 -7.43 -2.95
N TYR A 17 -3.35 -8.41 -2.03
CA TYR A 17 -2.34 -8.51 -0.98
C TYR A 17 -1.02 -9.01 -1.58
N THR A 18 0.00 -8.16 -1.56
CA THR A 18 1.26 -8.39 -2.25
C THR A 18 2.35 -8.92 -1.32
N TRP A 19 3.45 -9.41 -1.90
CA TRP A 19 4.64 -9.80 -1.13
C TRP A 19 5.23 -8.61 -0.34
N GLN A 20 5.13 -7.39 -0.87
CA GLN A 20 5.56 -6.17 -0.18
C GLN A 20 4.74 -5.92 1.09
N ASN A 21 3.41 -6.08 0.97
CA ASN A 21 2.53 -5.99 2.13
C ASN A 21 2.91 -7.05 3.18
N ALA A 22 3.15 -8.28 2.75
CA ALA A 22 3.51 -9.38 3.64
C ALA A 22 4.87 -9.15 4.32
N LEU A 23 5.88 -8.66 3.60
CA LEU A 23 7.18 -8.32 4.19
C LEU A 23 7.04 -7.23 5.24
N SER A 24 6.42 -6.10 4.88
CA SER A 24 6.24 -4.97 5.79
C SER A 24 5.44 -5.35 7.02
N SER A 25 4.32 -6.07 6.85
CA SER A 25 3.48 -6.57 7.94
C SER A 25 4.22 -7.55 8.85
N ASN A 26 5.27 -8.21 8.36
CA ASN A 26 6.13 -9.12 9.14
C ASN A 26 7.42 -8.45 9.62
N GLY A 27 7.50 -7.11 9.61
CA GLY A 27 8.63 -6.33 10.08
C GLY A 27 9.89 -6.46 9.21
N GLN A 28 9.72 -6.85 7.93
CA GLN A 28 10.83 -7.04 7.00
C GLN A 28 10.79 -6.01 5.87
N ALA A 29 11.94 -5.78 5.24
CA ALA A 29 12.12 -4.92 4.09
C ALA A 29 12.98 -5.61 3.02
N LEU A 30 12.96 -5.08 1.80
CA LEU A 30 13.78 -5.59 0.70
C LEU A 30 15.28 -5.40 0.98
N TYR A 31 15.62 -4.28 1.61
CA TYR A 31 17.01 -3.96 2.01
C TYR A 31 17.01 -3.20 3.34
N ASP A 32 18.14 -3.25 4.01
CA ASP A 32 18.40 -2.50 5.23
C ASP A 32 19.04 -1.15 4.87
N GLU A 33 18.44 -0.05 5.33
CA GLU A 33 18.84 1.32 4.98
C GLU A 33 20.19 1.75 5.62
N GLU A 34 20.56 1.15 6.74
CA GLU A 34 21.81 1.48 7.43
C GLU A 34 23.00 0.77 6.81
N SER A 35 22.85 -0.52 6.57
CA SER A 35 23.91 -1.33 5.97
C SER A 35 23.96 -1.25 4.45
N MET A 36 22.92 -0.72 3.81
CA MET A 36 22.75 -0.67 2.35
C MET A 36 22.85 -2.07 1.71
N LYS A 37 22.28 -3.08 2.37
CA LYS A 37 22.30 -4.47 1.92
C LYS A 37 20.89 -5.03 1.85
N CYS A 38 20.66 -5.90 0.88
CA CYS A 38 19.44 -6.70 0.83
C CYS A 38 19.40 -7.72 1.98
N THR A 39 18.23 -7.93 2.54
CA THR A 39 18.01 -8.71 3.76
C THR A 39 16.98 -9.83 3.58
N LEU A 40 16.98 -10.47 2.40
CA LEU A 40 16.02 -11.51 2.07
C LEU A 40 16.32 -12.88 2.69
N GLN A 41 17.50 -13.08 3.26
CA GLN A 41 17.94 -14.35 3.86
C GLN A 41 17.47 -14.49 5.32
N LYS A 42 16.18 -14.30 5.57
CA LYS A 42 15.61 -14.36 6.93
C LYS A 42 14.36 -15.25 6.94
N GLN A 43 14.17 -15.99 8.03
CA GLN A 43 13.00 -16.84 8.21
C GLN A 43 11.68 -16.06 8.12
N ASP A 44 11.64 -14.83 8.61
CA ASP A 44 10.45 -13.98 8.55
C ASP A 44 10.12 -13.55 7.11
N VAL A 45 11.14 -13.40 6.24
CA VAL A 45 10.95 -13.17 4.80
C VAL A 45 10.36 -14.40 4.13
N TYR A 46 10.93 -15.59 4.41
CA TYR A 46 10.44 -16.85 3.84
C TYR A 46 8.99 -17.12 4.25
N SER A 47 8.66 -16.85 5.52
CA SER A 47 7.30 -16.99 6.06
C SER A 47 6.31 -16.02 5.38
N ALA A 48 6.73 -14.77 5.13
CA ALA A 48 5.90 -13.78 4.45
C ALA A 48 5.61 -14.18 2.99
N ILE A 49 6.61 -14.68 2.27
CA ILE A 49 6.45 -15.14 0.87
C ILE A 49 5.60 -16.40 0.80
N GLU A 50 5.82 -17.36 1.71
CA GLU A 50 4.98 -18.56 1.79
C GLU A 50 3.53 -18.22 2.10
N PHE A 51 3.27 -17.23 2.95
CA PHE A 51 1.92 -16.77 3.23
C PHE A 51 1.20 -16.28 1.96
N VAL A 52 1.86 -15.44 1.14
CA VAL A 52 1.27 -14.96 -0.13
C VAL A 52 1.05 -16.13 -1.11
N ARG A 53 1.99 -17.08 -1.17
CA ARG A 53 1.83 -18.31 -1.95
C ARG A 53 0.60 -19.11 -1.53
N GLN A 54 0.35 -19.22 -0.22
CA GLN A 54 -0.83 -19.92 0.31
C GLN A 54 -2.12 -19.18 -0.02
N LEU A 55 -2.15 -17.83 0.05
CA LEU A 55 -3.31 -17.05 -0.37
C LEU A 55 -3.67 -17.31 -1.84
N ASN A 56 -2.67 -17.31 -2.74
CA ASN A 56 -2.89 -17.60 -4.15
C ASN A 56 -3.47 -19.02 -4.36
N ARG A 57 -2.98 -20.01 -3.60
CA ARG A 57 -3.50 -21.37 -3.64
C ARG A 57 -4.94 -21.48 -3.13
N LEU A 58 -5.29 -20.74 -2.08
CA LEU A 58 -6.67 -20.72 -1.57
C LEU A 58 -7.64 -20.12 -2.59
N ASN A 59 -7.20 -19.17 -3.38
CA ASN A 59 -7.95 -18.64 -4.52
C ASN A 59 -7.92 -19.59 -5.74
N ARG A 60 -7.37 -20.80 -5.61
CA ARG A 60 -7.17 -21.80 -6.69
C ARG A 60 -6.46 -21.21 -7.92
N ASN A 61 -5.53 -20.27 -7.71
CA ASN A 61 -4.82 -19.53 -8.75
C ASN A 61 -5.76 -18.80 -9.74
N GLN A 62 -6.99 -18.51 -9.34
CA GLN A 62 -7.90 -17.70 -10.14
C GLN A 62 -7.47 -16.23 -10.11
N ASN A 63 -7.66 -15.56 -11.22
CA ASN A 63 -7.39 -14.12 -11.30
C ASN A 63 -8.52 -13.34 -10.62
N VAL A 64 -8.32 -13.05 -9.34
CA VAL A 64 -9.23 -12.16 -8.58
C VAL A 64 -8.97 -10.72 -8.98
N THR A 65 -10.01 -9.95 -9.23
CA THR A 65 -9.92 -8.58 -9.75
C THR A 65 -10.66 -7.58 -8.86
N SER A 66 -10.33 -6.29 -9.00
CA SER A 66 -11.04 -5.20 -8.32
C SER A 66 -12.55 -5.20 -8.66
N GLU A 67 -12.93 -5.63 -9.87
CA GLU A 67 -14.34 -5.74 -10.25
C GLU A 67 -15.10 -6.78 -9.39
N LEU A 68 -14.44 -7.83 -8.94
CA LEU A 68 -15.03 -8.81 -8.02
C LEU A 68 -15.23 -8.21 -6.62
N PHE A 69 -14.31 -7.34 -6.18
CA PHE A 69 -14.50 -6.58 -4.94
C PHE A 69 -15.70 -5.63 -5.07
N ASP A 70 -15.81 -4.89 -6.18
CA ASP A 70 -16.96 -4.01 -6.46
C ASP A 70 -18.30 -4.75 -6.45
N LYS A 71 -18.28 -6.03 -6.80
CA LYS A 71 -19.46 -6.93 -6.78
C LYS A 71 -19.74 -7.55 -5.39
N GLY A 72 -18.93 -7.23 -4.37
CA GLY A 72 -19.04 -7.83 -3.04
C GLY A 72 -18.61 -9.30 -2.97
N LYS A 73 -17.82 -9.76 -3.95
CA LYS A 73 -17.34 -11.15 -4.03
C LYS A 73 -15.98 -11.36 -3.39
N VAL A 74 -15.36 -10.32 -2.82
CA VAL A 74 -14.07 -10.36 -2.15
C VAL A 74 -14.21 -9.78 -0.75
N ALA A 75 -13.70 -10.49 0.26
CA ALA A 75 -13.84 -10.07 1.66
C ALA A 75 -12.86 -8.97 2.05
N PHE A 76 -11.60 -9.03 1.59
CA PHE A 76 -10.54 -8.08 1.94
C PHE A 76 -9.78 -7.61 0.70
N CYS A 77 -9.46 -6.32 0.68
CA CYS A 77 -8.67 -5.69 -0.37
C CYS A 77 -7.78 -4.61 0.25
N PRO A 78 -6.44 -4.73 0.19
CA PRO A 78 -5.56 -3.61 0.49
C PRO A 78 -5.87 -2.43 -0.42
N MET A 79 -5.96 -1.24 0.17
CA MET A 79 -6.35 -0.05 -0.56
C MET A 79 -5.48 1.12 -0.12
N MET A 80 -5.03 1.93 -1.07
CA MET A 80 -4.40 3.21 -0.74
C MET A 80 -5.44 4.21 -0.24
N PHE A 81 -5.05 5.12 0.64
CA PHE A 81 -5.94 6.16 1.12
C PHE A 81 -6.51 7.03 -0.03
N SER A 82 -5.72 7.26 -1.07
CA SER A 82 -6.18 7.95 -2.28
C SER A 82 -7.26 7.18 -3.04
N GLU A 83 -7.14 5.86 -3.12
CA GLU A 83 -8.16 4.98 -3.71
C GLU A 83 -9.42 4.98 -2.86
N TYR A 84 -9.27 4.85 -1.55
CA TYR A 84 -10.38 4.96 -0.60
C TYR A 84 -11.18 6.25 -0.80
N ARG A 85 -10.52 7.41 -0.89
CA ARG A 85 -11.19 8.70 -1.11
C ARG A 85 -11.86 8.80 -2.47
N THR A 86 -11.31 8.13 -3.51
CA THR A 86 -11.94 8.04 -4.83
C THR A 86 -13.12 7.09 -4.83
N TYR A 87 -13.04 6.01 -4.08
CA TYR A 87 -14.04 4.96 -4.04
C TYR A 87 -15.36 5.44 -3.39
N LYS A 88 -15.24 6.21 -2.31
CA LYS A 88 -16.42 6.70 -1.56
C LYS A 88 -17.28 7.73 -2.30
N PRO A 89 -16.74 8.78 -2.94
CA PRO A 89 -17.56 9.73 -3.69
C PRO A 89 -18.08 9.19 -5.04
N TYR A 90 -17.56 8.06 -5.51
CA TYR A 90 -18.11 7.36 -6.68
C TYR A 90 -18.90 6.10 -6.30
N PRO A 91 -19.97 6.25 -5.51
CA PRO A 91 -20.78 5.11 -5.07
C PRO A 91 -21.53 4.42 -6.23
N TRP A 92 -21.39 4.92 -7.46
CA TRP A 92 -22.07 4.33 -8.62
C TRP A 92 -21.50 2.96 -9.00
N SER A 93 -20.20 2.71 -8.82
CA SER A 93 -19.64 1.36 -9.04
C SER A 93 -20.16 0.41 -7.98
N VAL A 94 -20.14 0.81 -6.72
CA VAL A 94 -20.70 0.07 -5.61
C VAL A 94 -22.23 -0.03 -5.77
N LYS A 95 -22.95 1.07 -6.07
CA LYS A 95 -24.41 1.06 -6.30
C LYS A 95 -24.81 0.25 -7.52
N LYS A 96 -23.98 0.16 -8.54
CA LYS A 96 -24.28 -0.63 -9.74
C LYS A 96 -24.29 -2.13 -9.47
N TYR A 97 -23.41 -2.59 -8.59
CA TYR A 97 -23.16 -4.01 -8.39
C TYR A 97 -23.61 -4.52 -7.02
N SER A 98 -23.83 -3.66 -6.02
CA SER A 98 -23.92 -4.16 -4.67
C SER A 98 -24.89 -3.49 -3.75
N SER A 99 -25.41 -4.33 -2.89
CA SER A 99 -26.06 -4.07 -1.62
C SER A 99 -25.14 -4.48 -0.44
N PHE A 100 -23.82 -4.43 -0.57
CA PHE A 100 -22.91 -4.78 0.53
C PHE A 100 -22.36 -3.53 1.22
N GLU A 101 -22.15 -3.63 2.50
CA GLU A 101 -21.47 -2.63 3.32
C GLU A 101 -19.99 -3.00 3.42
N TRP A 102 -19.11 -2.00 3.48
CA TRP A 102 -17.69 -2.18 3.67
C TRP A 102 -17.11 -1.10 4.56
N ASP A 103 -16.02 -1.40 5.24
CA ASP A 103 -15.29 -0.49 6.11
C ASP A 103 -13.79 -0.75 6.01
N CYS A 104 -12.98 0.16 6.58
CA CYS A 104 -11.53 0.06 6.60
C CYS A 104 -11.03 -0.49 7.93
N LEU A 105 -10.02 -1.34 7.83
CA LEU A 105 -9.28 -1.89 8.95
C LEU A 105 -7.78 -1.61 8.75
N PRO A 106 -6.97 -1.56 9.83
CA PRO A 106 -5.52 -1.55 9.69
C PRO A 106 -5.04 -2.75 8.86
N MET A 107 -3.93 -2.57 8.15
CA MET A 107 -3.27 -3.70 7.51
C MET A 107 -2.98 -4.80 8.54
N PRO A 108 -3.16 -6.09 8.19
CA PRO A 108 -2.91 -7.17 9.14
C PRO A 108 -1.44 -7.22 9.55
N ALA A 109 -1.17 -7.46 10.83
CA ALA A 109 0.18 -7.75 11.31
C ALA A 109 0.57 -9.18 10.94
N GLY A 110 1.81 -9.38 10.50
CA GLY A 110 2.41 -10.71 10.44
C GLY A 110 2.85 -11.21 11.83
N PRO A 111 3.26 -12.48 11.97
CA PRO A 111 3.64 -13.07 13.27
C PRO A 111 4.79 -12.33 13.99
N SER A 112 5.70 -11.72 13.24
CA SER A 112 6.89 -11.02 13.75
C SER A 112 6.82 -9.50 13.57
N GLY A 113 5.67 -8.97 13.15
CA GLY A 113 5.51 -7.55 12.78
C GLY A 113 4.35 -6.85 13.46
N ASN A 114 3.93 -5.77 12.84
CA ASN A 114 2.85 -4.89 13.31
C ASN A 114 1.87 -4.55 12.18
N ASN A 115 0.78 -3.88 12.54
CA ASN A 115 -0.18 -3.30 11.61
C ASN A 115 0.42 -2.09 10.88
N VAL A 116 1.27 -2.33 9.91
CA VAL A 116 2.07 -1.31 9.23
C VAL A 116 1.45 -0.96 7.89
N SER A 117 1.26 0.34 7.66
CA SER A 117 0.91 0.90 6.35
C SER A 117 2.12 1.55 5.72
N GLN A 118 2.31 1.36 4.43
CA GLN A 118 3.35 2.05 3.68
C GLN A 118 2.85 3.43 3.26
N MET A 119 3.69 4.46 3.46
CA MET A 119 3.40 5.82 3.05
C MET A 119 4.32 6.23 1.91
N ASP A 120 3.72 6.61 0.79
CA ASP A 120 4.41 7.25 -0.32
C ASP A 120 4.20 8.77 -0.31
N SER A 121 5.25 9.52 -0.63
CA SER A 121 5.24 10.98 -0.66
C SER A 121 5.40 11.51 -2.08
N LEU A 122 4.55 12.48 -2.44
CA LEU A 122 4.76 13.26 -3.65
C LEU A 122 5.84 14.32 -3.40
N LEU A 123 6.99 14.14 -4.02
CA LEU A 123 8.12 15.04 -3.87
C LEU A 123 8.09 16.14 -4.93
N CYS A 124 8.32 17.38 -4.49
CA CYS A 124 8.45 18.54 -5.35
C CYS A 124 9.86 19.13 -5.27
N GLY A 125 10.44 19.46 -6.41
CA GLY A 125 11.77 20.05 -6.50
C GLY A 125 11.81 21.29 -7.38
N ILE A 126 12.85 22.11 -7.23
CA ILE A 126 13.12 23.27 -8.07
C ILE A 126 14.17 22.91 -9.10
N SER A 127 13.85 23.04 -10.38
CA SER A 127 14.79 22.80 -11.47
C SER A 127 16.06 23.63 -11.30
N LYS A 128 17.22 23.00 -11.42
CA LYS A 128 18.55 23.67 -11.43
C LYS A 128 18.62 24.74 -12.52
N MET A 129 17.93 24.55 -13.64
CA MET A 129 17.91 25.44 -14.82
C MET A 129 16.91 26.59 -14.67
N SER A 130 16.07 26.61 -13.64
CA SER A 130 15.09 27.69 -13.47
C SER A 130 15.77 29.03 -13.18
N SER A 131 15.40 30.07 -13.94
CA SER A 131 15.78 31.46 -13.67
C SER A 131 14.94 32.12 -12.55
N LYS A 132 13.89 31.44 -12.08
CA LYS A 132 12.92 31.96 -11.10
C LYS A 132 12.95 31.18 -9.77
N LYS A 133 14.14 30.74 -9.34
CA LYS A 133 14.30 29.87 -8.13
C LYS A 133 13.68 30.47 -6.86
N LYS A 134 13.83 31.77 -6.64
CA LYS A 134 13.21 32.45 -5.49
C LYS A 134 11.68 32.34 -5.50
N MET A 135 11.06 32.62 -6.65
CA MET A 135 9.60 32.52 -6.80
C MET A 135 9.13 31.07 -6.64
N ALA A 136 9.84 30.13 -7.23
CA ALA A 136 9.55 28.70 -7.07
C ALA A 136 9.66 28.25 -5.61
N TRP A 137 10.63 28.78 -4.86
CA TRP A 137 10.76 28.49 -3.44
C TRP A 137 9.60 29.06 -2.61
N GLU A 138 9.18 30.32 -2.87
CA GLU A 138 8.01 30.90 -2.21
C GLU A 138 6.74 30.09 -2.52
N PHE A 139 6.58 29.62 -3.76
CA PHE A 139 5.47 28.76 -4.12
C PHE A 139 5.51 27.39 -3.39
N LEU A 140 6.69 26.76 -3.29
CA LEU A 140 6.83 25.52 -2.53
C LEU A 140 6.53 25.70 -1.04
N LYS A 141 6.96 26.83 -0.45
CA LYS A 141 6.61 27.14 0.94
C LYS A 141 5.11 27.29 1.13
N LEU A 142 4.44 28.00 0.25
CA LEU A 142 2.98 28.12 0.26
C LEU A 142 2.33 26.73 0.13
N LEU A 143 2.79 25.93 -0.83
CA LEU A 143 2.24 24.61 -1.08
C LEU A 143 2.39 23.66 0.11
N CYS A 144 3.55 23.66 0.78
CA CYS A 144 3.90 22.66 1.80
C CYS A 144 3.66 23.11 3.24
N TYR A 145 3.67 24.43 3.53
CA TYR A 145 3.65 24.94 4.90
C TYR A 145 2.45 25.81 5.22
N ASP A 146 1.68 26.26 4.25
CA ASP A 146 0.47 27.04 4.50
C ASP A 146 -0.71 26.12 4.80
N GLU A 147 -1.27 26.24 6.01
CA GLU A 147 -2.34 25.39 6.51
C GLU A 147 -3.61 25.48 5.65
N THR A 148 -3.98 26.69 5.19
CA THR A 148 -5.17 26.89 4.36
C THR A 148 -5.00 26.23 2.99
N THR A 149 -3.80 26.32 2.42
CA THR A 149 -3.45 25.64 1.17
C THR A 149 -3.49 24.12 1.35
N GLN A 150 -2.94 23.61 2.45
CA GLN A 150 -2.93 22.18 2.74
C GLN A 150 -4.34 21.63 3.03
N GLU A 151 -5.21 22.37 3.70
CA GLU A 151 -6.63 22.02 3.85
C GLU A 151 -7.35 21.99 2.49
N SER A 152 -7.06 22.97 1.62
CA SER A 152 -7.63 23.01 0.27
C SER A 152 -7.13 21.84 -0.59
N LEU A 153 -5.84 21.50 -0.51
CA LEU A 153 -5.28 20.33 -1.17
C LEU A 153 -5.94 19.05 -0.67
N PHE A 154 -6.09 18.89 0.64
CA PHE A 154 -6.78 17.74 1.20
C PHE A 154 -8.22 17.64 0.68
N LYS A 155 -8.95 18.75 0.64
CA LYS A 155 -10.33 18.78 0.17
C LYS A 155 -10.48 18.39 -1.29
N TYR A 156 -9.59 18.88 -2.17
CA TYR A 156 -9.71 18.74 -3.62
C TYR A 156 -8.75 17.72 -4.24
N SER A 157 -7.85 17.12 -3.45
CA SER A 157 -6.99 16.04 -3.88
C SER A 157 -7.33 14.75 -3.11
N GLN A 158 -6.70 13.66 -3.51
CA GLN A 158 -6.89 12.35 -2.88
C GLN A 158 -5.82 12.03 -1.83
N GLY A 159 -4.85 12.93 -1.63
CA GLY A 159 -3.73 12.73 -0.71
C GLY A 159 -4.02 13.17 0.72
N VAL A 160 -3.04 12.94 1.60
CA VAL A 160 -3.01 13.40 2.98
C VAL A 160 -2.14 14.65 3.08
N SER A 161 -2.47 15.58 3.99
CA SER A 161 -1.62 16.74 4.25
C SER A 161 -0.27 16.32 4.85
N VAL A 162 0.79 16.99 4.42
CA VAL A 162 2.13 16.85 5.04
C VAL A 162 2.24 17.55 6.40
N LEU A 163 1.23 18.35 6.78
CA LEU A 163 1.16 19.02 8.06
C LEU A 163 0.29 18.22 9.03
N LYS A 164 0.89 17.73 10.10
CA LYS A 164 0.19 16.91 11.11
C LYS A 164 -1.03 17.63 11.70
N ASN A 165 -0.92 18.93 12.01
CA ASN A 165 -2.01 19.74 12.54
C ASN A 165 -3.17 19.92 11.54
N VAL A 166 -2.91 19.82 10.25
CA VAL A 166 -3.96 19.84 9.22
C VAL A 166 -4.59 18.46 9.09
N SER A 167 -3.79 17.38 8.98
CA SER A 167 -4.31 16.01 8.81
C SER A 167 -5.18 15.56 10.00
N THR A 168 -4.93 16.06 11.20
CA THR A 168 -5.73 15.79 12.42
C THR A 168 -6.78 16.88 12.72
N SER A 169 -7.00 17.83 11.81
CA SER A 169 -7.93 18.93 12.04
C SER A 169 -9.39 18.50 11.93
N LYS A 170 -10.28 19.25 12.63
CA LYS A 170 -11.73 19.07 12.53
C LYS A 170 -12.26 19.26 11.10
N ASN A 171 -11.60 20.10 10.30
CA ASN A 171 -11.99 20.31 8.91
C ASN A 171 -11.73 19.06 8.05
N VAL A 172 -10.58 18.43 8.22
CA VAL A 172 -10.23 17.17 7.55
C VAL A 172 -11.20 16.07 7.95
N THR A 173 -11.47 15.93 9.25
CA THR A 173 -12.50 15.02 9.77
C THR A 173 -13.85 15.24 9.09
N LYS A 174 -14.28 16.49 8.98
CA LYS A 174 -15.54 16.83 8.32
C LYS A 174 -15.52 16.46 6.84
N TYR A 175 -14.45 16.72 6.11
CA TYR A 175 -14.35 16.35 4.69
C TYR A 175 -14.40 14.83 4.48
N ILE A 176 -13.73 14.05 5.33
CA ILE A 176 -13.81 12.60 5.28
C ILE A 176 -15.25 12.11 5.58
N GLN A 177 -15.94 12.73 6.54
CA GLN A 177 -17.33 12.41 6.85
C GLN A 177 -18.29 12.80 5.73
N GLU A 178 -18.05 13.93 5.05
CA GLU A 178 -18.84 14.35 3.87
C GLU A 178 -18.65 13.37 2.69
N ASP A 179 -17.47 12.78 2.56
CA ASP A 179 -17.19 11.75 1.56
C ASP A 179 -17.80 10.38 1.94
N ALA A 180 -18.13 10.16 3.21
CA ALA A 180 -18.67 8.89 3.70
C ALA A 180 -20.15 8.71 3.31
N PRO A 181 -20.63 7.47 3.09
CA PRO A 181 -22.06 7.19 3.00
C PRO A 181 -22.79 7.64 4.27
N LEU A 182 -24.05 8.12 4.11
CA LEU A 182 -24.86 8.70 5.19
C LEU A 182 -25.04 7.79 6.42
N ASP A 183 -24.84 6.49 6.28
CA ASP A 183 -25.06 5.48 7.34
C ASP A 183 -23.77 4.80 7.81
N SER A 184 -22.56 5.27 7.39
CA SER A 184 -21.31 4.66 7.82
C SER A 184 -20.83 5.22 9.16
N ASN A 185 -20.64 4.36 10.15
CA ASN A 185 -19.92 4.65 11.39
C ASN A 185 -18.41 4.73 11.06
N TYR A 186 -17.97 5.87 10.55
CA TYR A 186 -16.59 6.09 10.20
C TYR A 186 -15.73 6.27 11.44
N ASN A 187 -14.85 5.33 11.71
CA ASN A 187 -13.89 5.47 12.81
C ASN A 187 -12.61 6.17 12.31
N LEU A 188 -12.50 7.47 12.63
CA LEU A 188 -11.31 8.28 12.30
C LEU A 188 -10.11 8.02 13.21
N ASP A 189 -10.33 7.44 14.39
CA ASP A 189 -9.25 7.06 15.31
C ASP A 189 -8.27 6.09 14.62
N PHE A 190 -8.80 5.24 13.76
CA PHE A 190 -8.02 4.36 12.88
C PHE A 190 -7.02 5.11 11.98
N PHE A 191 -7.40 6.27 11.43
CA PHE A 191 -6.53 7.02 10.52
C PHE A 191 -5.32 7.60 11.23
N ASP A 192 -5.51 8.12 12.44
CA ASP A 192 -4.42 8.67 13.26
C ASP A 192 -3.45 7.55 13.66
N ASP A 193 -3.95 6.41 14.12
CA ASP A 193 -3.14 5.23 14.45
C ASP A 193 -2.37 4.70 13.24
N MET A 194 -3.01 4.66 12.07
CA MET A 194 -2.36 4.24 10.82
C MET A 194 -1.23 5.20 10.42
N MET A 195 -1.43 6.52 10.57
CA MET A 195 -0.41 7.51 10.24
C MET A 195 0.77 7.48 11.22
N GLU A 196 0.54 7.18 12.51
CA GLU A 196 1.61 7.04 13.49
C GLU A 196 2.49 5.81 13.26
N GLN A 197 1.93 4.74 12.71
CA GLN A 197 2.62 3.49 12.42
C GLN A 197 3.10 3.38 10.96
N ALA A 198 2.82 4.39 10.13
CA ALA A 198 3.19 4.36 8.74
C ALA A 198 4.71 4.35 8.54
N ILE A 199 5.18 3.50 7.63
CA ILE A 199 6.57 3.43 7.23
C ILE A 199 6.78 4.06 5.85
N THR A 200 7.95 4.64 5.65
CA THR A 200 8.41 5.11 4.34
C THR A 200 9.56 4.25 3.87
N ILE A 201 9.60 3.94 2.59
CA ILE A 201 10.74 3.25 1.99
C ILE A 201 11.65 4.31 1.36
N LYS A 202 12.88 4.39 1.82
CA LYS A 202 13.90 5.26 1.25
C LYS A 202 14.37 4.68 -0.08
N LYS A 203 14.07 5.36 -1.17
CA LYS A 203 14.53 4.95 -2.51
C LYS A 203 15.96 5.43 -2.72
N LEU A 204 16.89 4.49 -2.88
CA LEU A 204 18.28 4.75 -3.27
C LEU A 204 18.42 4.86 -4.79
N ASP A 205 19.58 5.32 -5.25
CA ASP A 205 19.91 5.28 -6.67
C ASP A 205 19.80 3.83 -7.17
N GLY A 206 19.21 3.62 -8.33
CA GLY A 206 18.97 2.28 -8.88
C GLY A 206 17.87 1.45 -8.19
N TYR A 207 17.12 2.03 -7.24
CA TYR A 207 16.01 1.34 -6.56
C TYR A 207 15.02 0.68 -7.51
N ASP A 208 14.66 1.35 -8.60
CA ASP A 208 13.68 0.82 -9.56
C ASP A 208 14.18 -0.47 -10.25
N GLN A 209 15.49 -0.56 -10.51
CA GLN A 209 16.09 -1.77 -11.07
C GLN A 209 16.12 -2.90 -10.03
N LEU A 210 16.54 -2.58 -8.82
CA LEU A 210 16.57 -3.53 -7.69
C LEU A 210 15.16 -4.07 -7.41
N TYR A 211 14.18 -3.18 -7.34
CA TYR A 211 12.79 -3.54 -7.11
C TYR A 211 12.20 -4.40 -8.24
N SER A 212 12.44 -4.02 -9.49
CA SER A 212 11.92 -4.78 -10.64
C SER A 212 12.48 -6.21 -10.68
N MET A 213 13.76 -6.37 -10.36
CA MET A 213 14.40 -7.69 -10.28
C MET A 213 13.82 -8.52 -9.14
N ALA A 214 13.67 -7.91 -7.96
CA ALA A 214 13.05 -8.55 -6.80
C ALA A 214 11.60 -8.95 -7.07
N ASP A 215 10.79 -8.03 -7.63
CA ASP A 215 9.37 -8.29 -7.92
C ASP A 215 9.19 -9.44 -8.91
N SER A 216 10.00 -9.45 -9.98
CA SER A 216 9.95 -10.52 -10.99
C SER A 216 10.24 -11.88 -10.38
N GLU A 217 11.31 -11.99 -9.60
CA GLU A 217 11.75 -13.26 -9.04
C GLU A 217 10.84 -13.75 -7.90
N ILE A 218 10.45 -12.84 -6.99
CA ILE A 218 9.55 -13.20 -5.89
C ILE A 218 8.19 -13.67 -6.42
N ARG A 219 7.61 -12.98 -7.42
CA ARG A 219 6.36 -13.42 -8.06
C ARG A 219 6.52 -14.80 -8.70
N ARG A 220 7.61 -15.03 -9.41
CA ARG A 220 7.90 -16.34 -10.00
C ARG A 220 7.95 -17.43 -8.93
N VAL A 221 8.59 -17.18 -7.81
CA VAL A 221 8.67 -18.12 -6.68
C VAL A 221 7.31 -18.34 -6.03
N ILE A 222 6.48 -17.30 -5.89
CA ILE A 222 5.11 -17.41 -5.36
C ILE A 222 4.23 -18.29 -6.26
N ASP A 223 4.36 -18.15 -7.58
CA ASP A 223 3.53 -18.86 -8.56
C ASP A 223 3.99 -20.31 -8.80
N THR A 224 5.15 -20.68 -8.29
CA THR A 224 5.73 -22.03 -8.47
C THR A 224 5.79 -22.81 -7.16
N ASN A 225 6.31 -24.06 -7.23
CA ASN A 225 6.61 -24.89 -6.07
C ASN A 225 8.11 -24.87 -5.70
N GLU A 226 8.84 -23.85 -6.13
CA GLU A 226 10.27 -23.74 -5.82
C GLU A 226 10.51 -23.57 -4.33
N ASP A 227 11.71 -23.96 -3.90
CA ASP A 227 12.19 -23.75 -2.55
C ASP A 227 12.40 -22.26 -2.31
N ILE A 228 11.61 -21.70 -1.40
CA ILE A 228 11.65 -20.26 -1.09
C ILE A 228 13.00 -19.87 -0.49
N GLU A 229 13.53 -20.66 0.43
CA GLU A 229 14.79 -20.35 1.11
C GLU A 229 15.92 -20.25 0.09
N LEU A 230 16.09 -21.27 -0.76
CA LEU A 230 17.12 -21.26 -1.79
C LEU A 230 16.95 -20.12 -2.79
N ALA A 231 15.72 -19.89 -3.25
CA ALA A 231 15.44 -18.80 -4.18
C ALA A 231 15.74 -17.43 -3.58
N MET A 232 15.36 -17.18 -2.32
CA MET A 232 15.63 -15.92 -1.64
C MET A 232 17.10 -15.71 -1.30
N GLN A 233 17.86 -16.79 -1.02
CA GLN A 233 19.30 -16.72 -0.85
C GLN A 233 19.98 -16.27 -2.16
N ASN A 234 19.64 -16.88 -3.28
CA ASN A 234 20.20 -16.54 -4.59
C ASN A 234 19.86 -15.10 -4.98
N LEU A 235 18.58 -14.72 -4.85
CA LEU A 235 18.13 -13.37 -5.14
C LEU A 235 18.82 -12.32 -4.28
N ASN A 236 18.97 -12.58 -2.98
CA ASN A 236 19.67 -11.69 -2.05
C ASN A 236 21.11 -11.42 -2.50
N ASP A 237 21.82 -12.45 -2.94
CA ASP A 237 23.21 -12.31 -3.39
C ASP A 237 23.28 -11.53 -4.72
N GLU A 238 22.40 -11.79 -5.66
CA GLU A 238 22.30 -11.06 -6.92
C GLU A 238 21.99 -9.57 -6.71
N LEU A 239 21.05 -9.25 -5.82
CA LEU A 239 20.70 -7.86 -5.51
C LEU A 239 21.84 -7.14 -4.78
N ASN A 240 22.57 -7.80 -3.89
CA ASN A 240 23.73 -7.21 -3.24
C ASN A 240 24.87 -6.93 -4.22
N ILE A 241 25.09 -7.80 -5.21
CA ILE A 241 26.04 -7.53 -6.30
C ILE A 241 25.60 -6.32 -7.15
N LEU A 242 24.30 -6.13 -7.33
CA LEU A 242 23.78 -4.95 -8.03
C LEU A 242 24.02 -3.67 -7.23
N LEU A 243 23.81 -3.69 -5.91
CA LEU A 243 24.04 -2.55 -5.01
C LEU A 243 25.52 -2.15 -4.95
N GLU A 244 26.44 -3.11 -4.97
CA GLU A 244 27.90 -2.84 -4.94
C GLU A 244 28.44 -2.16 -6.22
N LYS A 245 27.68 -2.19 -7.32
CA LYS A 245 28.06 -1.60 -8.61
C LYS A 245 27.55 -0.16 -8.80
N GLN A 246 26.77 0.35 -7.88
CA GLN A 246 26.23 1.71 -7.89
C GLN A 246 27.10 2.65 -7.04
#